data_0fc5552d69b2c11c97a7b7b9b8732fbb
#
_entry.id   0fc5552d69b2c11c97a7b7b9b8732fbb
#
_cell.length_a   1.000
_cell.length_b   1.000
_cell.length_c   1.000
_cell.angle_alpha   90.00
_cell.angle_beta   90.00
_cell.angle_gamma   90.00
#
_symmetry.space_group_name_H-M   'P 1'
#
loop_
_entity.id
_entity.type
_entity.pdbx_description
1 polymer ?
#
loop_
_entity_poly.entity_id
_entity_poly.type
_entity_poly.pdbx_seq_one_letter_code
_entity_poly.pdbx_strand_id
1 'polypeptide(L)'
;MGLGAAARSAAQSFDRIAADYDRLGDLSENDGIMGWLVSVLPSVGGRALDLGCGAGRHAVLLAERFAHVDAIDLSLPMIEIARARRSRPNVAYRQADLLAATGSGEYDLVLSVMTLHHVPDLQAALAHIRGLLAPGGRIVLVDAYPAESAHPARRILHLLVPLRPRLHAGAVLRFRANLARRGPATAWEIYRLSIRKEWLDHRVSDRFSSREELDQCCATLFPGCQLERLGGTVVGLTWDRTL
;
A
#
# COMPACT_ATOMS: atom_id res chain seq x y z
N MET A 1 8.26 -15.95 17.34
CA MET A 1 8.18 -14.65 18.06
C MET A 1 6.80 -14.07 17.79
N GLY A 2 6.08 -13.60 18.84
CA GLY A 2 4.75 -13.01 18.64
C GLY A 2 4.84 -11.62 18.03
N LEU A 3 3.83 -11.23 17.24
CA LEU A 3 3.69 -9.89 16.66
C LEU A 3 3.78 -8.81 17.75
N GLY A 4 4.45 -7.69 17.46
CA GLY A 4 4.44 -6.52 18.33
C GLY A 4 3.02 -5.93 18.49
N ALA A 5 2.78 -5.14 19.54
CA ALA A 5 1.44 -4.59 19.82
C ALA A 5 0.88 -3.74 18.65
N ALA A 6 1.71 -2.92 18.00
CA ALA A 6 1.33 -2.11 16.85
C ALA A 6 0.95 -2.97 15.63
N ALA A 7 1.74 -4.01 15.33
CA ALA A 7 1.46 -4.95 14.25
C ALA A 7 0.13 -5.71 14.49
N ARG A 8 -0.13 -6.15 15.72
CA ARG A 8 -1.42 -6.77 16.08
C ARG A 8 -2.59 -5.83 15.89
N SER A 9 -2.45 -4.56 16.26
CA SER A 9 -3.52 -3.56 16.08
C SER A 9 -3.82 -3.31 14.60
N ALA A 10 -2.79 -3.21 13.77
CA ALA A 10 -2.93 -3.06 12.32
C ALA A 10 -3.64 -4.28 11.70
N ALA A 11 -3.18 -5.50 12.01
CA ALA A 11 -3.80 -6.74 11.54
C ALA A 11 -5.30 -6.79 11.90
N GLN A 12 -5.65 -6.56 13.17
CA GLN A 12 -7.04 -6.58 13.63
C GLN A 12 -7.92 -5.52 12.94
N SER A 13 -7.34 -4.39 12.55
CA SER A 13 -8.06 -3.36 11.80
C SER A 13 -8.40 -3.86 10.40
N PHE A 14 -7.45 -4.45 9.68
CA PHE A 14 -7.67 -5.01 8.35
C PHE A 14 -8.57 -6.25 8.37
N ASP A 15 -8.46 -7.11 9.38
CA ASP A 15 -9.31 -8.31 9.49
C ASP A 15 -10.81 -7.97 9.46
N ARG A 16 -11.19 -6.83 10.07
CA ARG A 16 -12.59 -6.38 10.11
C ARG A 16 -13.11 -5.84 8.78
N ILE A 17 -12.24 -5.37 7.91
CA ILE A 17 -12.61 -4.70 6.66
C ILE A 17 -12.16 -5.46 5.41
N ALA A 18 -11.55 -6.62 5.52
CA ALA A 18 -10.90 -7.32 4.42
C ALA A 18 -11.80 -7.48 3.18
N ALA A 19 -13.04 -7.95 3.37
CA ALA A 19 -14.00 -8.11 2.28
C ALA A 19 -14.44 -6.77 1.67
N ASP A 20 -14.68 -5.76 2.50
CA ASP A 20 -15.05 -4.41 2.05
C ASP A 20 -13.88 -3.74 1.32
N TYR A 21 -12.66 -3.93 1.81
CA TYR A 21 -11.42 -3.43 1.19
C TYR A 21 -11.22 -4.03 -0.19
N ASP A 22 -11.35 -5.35 -0.31
CA ASP A 22 -11.23 -6.03 -1.59
C ASP A 22 -12.34 -5.59 -2.56
N ARG A 23 -13.58 -5.46 -2.07
CA ARG A 23 -14.70 -4.96 -2.89
C ARG A 23 -14.49 -3.51 -3.33
N LEU A 24 -14.03 -2.63 -2.43
CA LEU A 24 -13.69 -1.25 -2.78
C LEU A 24 -12.58 -1.19 -3.84
N GLY A 25 -11.59 -2.05 -3.74
CA GLY A 25 -10.55 -2.17 -4.74
C GLY A 25 -11.10 -2.56 -6.12
N ASP A 26 -12.04 -3.54 -6.20
CA ASP A 26 -12.70 -3.92 -7.46
C ASP A 26 -13.51 -2.78 -8.08
N LEU A 27 -14.16 -1.97 -7.23
CA LEU A 27 -15.01 -0.87 -7.67
C LEU A 27 -14.26 0.41 -8.01
N SER A 28 -13.10 0.62 -7.38
CA SER A 28 -12.36 1.88 -7.43
C SER A 28 -10.99 1.73 -8.06
N GLU A 29 -10.86 0.79 -9.03
CA GLU A 29 -9.57 0.56 -9.71
C GLU A 29 -8.77 1.85 -9.83
N ASN A 30 -7.59 1.81 -9.20
CA ASN A 30 -6.72 2.97 -9.14
C ASN A 30 -5.87 2.95 -10.42
N ASP A 31 -6.54 3.26 -11.54
CA ASP A 31 -5.96 3.19 -12.89
C ASP A 31 -4.60 3.91 -12.95
N GLY A 32 -4.44 5.01 -12.18
CA GLY A 32 -3.20 5.77 -12.12
C GLY A 32 -2.05 4.99 -11.48
N ILE A 33 -2.27 4.34 -10.32
CA ILE A 33 -1.24 3.52 -9.66
C ILE A 33 -0.93 2.29 -10.51
N MET A 34 -1.95 1.59 -10.98
CA MET A 34 -1.76 0.37 -11.78
C MET A 34 -1.03 0.67 -13.09
N GLY A 35 -1.43 1.73 -13.80
CA GLY A 35 -0.74 2.18 -15.03
C GLY A 35 0.73 2.54 -14.77
N TRP A 36 1.01 3.22 -13.67
CA TRP A 36 2.39 3.53 -13.27
C TRP A 36 3.18 2.27 -12.93
N LEU A 37 2.63 1.34 -12.14
CA LEU A 37 3.27 0.07 -11.83
C LEU A 37 3.64 -0.70 -13.10
N VAL A 38 2.71 -0.79 -14.06
CA VAL A 38 2.98 -1.44 -15.34
C VAL A 38 4.16 -0.83 -16.07
N SER A 39 4.36 0.51 -15.98
CA SER A 39 5.44 1.23 -16.65
C SER A 39 6.80 1.10 -15.99
N VAL A 40 6.85 0.89 -14.66
CA VAL A 40 8.13 0.86 -13.90
C VAL A 40 8.59 -0.53 -13.49
N LEU A 41 7.67 -1.51 -13.49
CA LEU A 41 8.00 -2.89 -13.15
C LEU A 41 8.84 -3.55 -14.28
N PRO A 42 9.87 -4.34 -13.94
CA PRO A 42 10.58 -5.16 -14.91
C PRO A 42 9.62 -6.03 -15.73
N SER A 43 9.91 -6.23 -17.00
CA SER A 43 9.10 -7.07 -17.89
C SER A 43 9.23 -8.56 -17.59
N VAL A 44 10.36 -8.99 -17.02
CA VAL A 44 10.66 -10.38 -16.65
C VAL A 44 11.64 -10.39 -15.48
N GLY A 45 11.51 -11.38 -14.59
CA GLY A 45 12.42 -11.60 -13.46
C GLY A 45 12.27 -13.01 -12.88
N GLY A 46 13.20 -13.38 -12.00
CA GLY A 46 13.19 -14.65 -11.29
C GLY A 46 12.23 -14.63 -10.10
N ARG A 47 12.53 -13.82 -9.08
CA ARG A 47 11.76 -13.77 -7.83
C ARG A 47 11.28 -12.35 -7.51
N ALA A 48 10.02 -12.22 -7.20
CA ALA A 48 9.43 -10.99 -6.67
C ALA A 48 8.83 -11.20 -5.28
N LEU A 49 8.82 -10.14 -4.48
CA LEU A 49 8.15 -10.08 -3.18
C LEU A 49 7.12 -8.94 -3.19
N ASP A 50 5.87 -9.27 -2.84
CA ASP A 50 4.78 -8.31 -2.63
C ASP A 50 4.55 -8.16 -1.12
N LEU A 51 5.01 -7.04 -0.56
CA LEU A 51 4.95 -6.72 0.87
C LEU A 51 3.66 -5.95 1.21
N GLY A 52 2.81 -6.55 2.04
CA GLY A 52 1.47 -6.03 2.31
C GLY A 52 0.55 -6.25 1.10
N CYS A 53 0.55 -7.48 0.59
CA CYS A 53 -0.14 -7.83 -0.65
C CYS A 53 -1.67 -7.69 -0.58
N GLY A 54 -2.24 -7.53 0.63
CA GLY A 54 -3.67 -7.50 0.86
C GLY A 54 -4.36 -8.70 0.22
N ALA A 55 -5.41 -8.43 -0.54
CA ALA A 55 -6.15 -9.45 -1.28
C ALA A 55 -5.46 -9.93 -2.58
N GLY A 56 -4.19 -9.59 -2.81
CA GLY A 56 -3.35 -10.17 -3.87
C GLY A 56 -3.48 -9.53 -5.27
N ARG A 57 -3.95 -8.29 -5.38
CA ARG A 57 -4.14 -7.62 -6.69
C ARG A 57 -2.82 -7.44 -7.44
N HIS A 58 -1.80 -6.94 -6.75
CA HIS A 58 -0.49 -6.70 -7.34
C HIS A 58 0.29 -7.99 -7.51
N ALA A 59 0.10 -8.98 -6.64
CA ALA A 59 0.70 -10.30 -6.80
C ALA A 59 0.33 -10.97 -8.12
N VAL A 60 -0.92 -10.77 -8.62
CA VAL A 60 -1.32 -11.26 -9.95
C VAL A 60 -0.55 -10.57 -11.07
N LEU A 61 -0.36 -9.25 -10.98
CA LEU A 61 0.46 -8.50 -11.95
C LEU A 61 1.91 -8.98 -11.98
N LEU A 62 2.47 -9.26 -10.78
CA LEU A 62 3.83 -9.80 -10.66
C LEU A 62 3.93 -11.22 -11.22
N ALA A 63 2.89 -12.04 -11.04
CA ALA A 63 2.87 -13.41 -11.54
C ALA A 63 2.96 -13.53 -13.06
N GLU A 64 2.57 -12.48 -13.79
CA GLU A 64 2.68 -12.41 -15.25
C GLU A 64 4.13 -12.12 -15.72
N ARG A 65 5.01 -11.71 -14.81
CA ARG A 65 6.35 -11.19 -15.12
C ARG A 65 7.49 -11.93 -14.42
N PHE A 66 7.20 -12.56 -13.29
CA PHE A 66 8.21 -13.23 -12.47
C PHE A 66 7.96 -14.73 -12.37
N ALA A 67 9.04 -15.50 -12.36
CA ALA A 67 8.97 -16.95 -12.25
C ALA A 67 8.36 -17.38 -10.89
N HIS A 68 8.66 -16.65 -9.82
CA HIS A 68 8.14 -16.89 -8.48
C HIS A 68 7.75 -15.57 -7.80
N VAL A 69 6.61 -15.56 -7.13
CA VAL A 69 6.12 -14.42 -6.34
C VAL A 69 5.82 -14.88 -4.92
N ASP A 70 6.54 -14.34 -3.97
CA ASP A 70 6.14 -14.40 -2.56
C ASP A 70 5.25 -13.20 -2.26
N ALA A 71 4.06 -13.44 -1.71
CA ALA A 71 3.10 -12.39 -1.38
C ALA A 71 2.72 -12.52 0.09
N ILE A 72 3.05 -11.52 0.89
CA ILE A 72 2.82 -11.56 2.33
C ILE A 72 1.94 -10.42 2.81
N ASP A 73 1.07 -10.73 3.75
CA ASP A 73 0.25 -9.75 4.45
C ASP A 73 0.08 -10.14 5.91
N LEU A 74 -0.12 -9.17 6.77
CA LEU A 74 -0.32 -9.38 8.20
C LEU A 74 -1.71 -9.92 8.53
N SER A 75 -2.71 -9.61 7.71
CA SER A 75 -4.11 -9.99 7.87
C SER A 75 -4.37 -11.36 7.25
N LEU A 76 -4.75 -12.34 8.08
CA LEU A 76 -5.14 -13.67 7.60
C LEU A 76 -6.37 -13.61 6.67
N PRO A 77 -7.45 -12.87 6.99
CA PRO A 77 -8.58 -12.74 6.06
C PRO A 77 -8.21 -12.18 4.68
N MET A 78 -7.24 -11.25 4.60
CA MET A 78 -6.72 -10.77 3.31
C MET A 78 -6.05 -11.91 2.52
N ILE A 79 -5.19 -12.69 3.18
CA ILE A 79 -4.52 -13.85 2.56
C ILE A 79 -5.53 -14.91 2.11
N GLU A 80 -6.58 -15.15 2.87
CA GLU A 80 -7.65 -16.10 2.48
C GLU A 80 -8.39 -15.61 1.23
N ILE A 81 -8.72 -14.31 1.15
CA ILE A 81 -9.32 -13.72 -0.06
C ILE A 81 -8.35 -13.83 -1.24
N ALA A 82 -7.07 -13.53 -1.04
CA ALA A 82 -6.06 -13.61 -2.09
C ALA A 82 -5.95 -15.04 -2.65
N ARG A 83 -5.89 -16.05 -1.79
CA ARG A 83 -5.86 -17.47 -2.18
C ARG A 83 -7.14 -17.91 -2.92
N ALA A 84 -8.30 -17.46 -2.45
CA ALA A 84 -9.57 -17.84 -3.03
C ALA A 84 -9.82 -17.17 -4.40
N ARG A 85 -9.44 -15.91 -4.57
CA ARG A 85 -9.81 -15.10 -5.74
C ARG A 85 -8.68 -14.88 -6.74
N ARG A 86 -7.42 -14.95 -6.30
CA ARG A 86 -6.25 -14.54 -7.08
C ARG A 86 -5.11 -15.56 -7.05
N SER A 87 -5.44 -16.83 -6.86
CA SER A 87 -4.47 -17.91 -6.94
C SER A 87 -3.78 -17.96 -8.32
N ARG A 88 -2.47 -18.16 -8.32
CA ARG A 88 -1.65 -18.43 -9.50
C ARG A 88 -0.63 -19.51 -9.16
N PRO A 89 -0.21 -20.35 -10.11
CA PRO A 89 0.72 -21.46 -9.84
C PRO A 89 2.07 -21.01 -9.27
N ASN A 90 2.49 -19.80 -9.62
CA ASN A 90 3.79 -19.21 -9.24
C ASN A 90 3.67 -18.18 -8.12
N VAL A 91 2.54 -18.09 -7.41
CA VAL A 91 2.34 -17.16 -6.28
C VAL A 91 2.16 -17.93 -4.98
N ALA A 92 3.00 -17.63 -3.99
CA ALA A 92 2.90 -18.15 -2.63
C ALA A 92 2.38 -17.07 -1.67
N TYR A 93 1.09 -17.16 -1.29
CA TYR A 93 0.48 -16.27 -0.28
C TYR A 93 0.74 -16.76 1.14
N ARG A 94 1.30 -15.90 1.99
CA ARG A 94 1.60 -16.23 3.39
C ARG A 94 1.20 -15.10 4.33
N GLN A 95 0.61 -15.48 5.49
CA GLN A 95 0.44 -14.52 6.57
C GLN A 95 1.81 -14.29 7.25
N ALA A 96 2.31 -13.06 7.19
CA ALA A 96 3.57 -12.67 7.83
C ALA A 96 3.63 -11.16 8.05
N ASP A 97 4.40 -10.76 9.07
CA ASP A 97 4.83 -9.36 9.23
C ASP A 97 5.89 -9.04 8.17
N LEU A 98 5.79 -7.87 7.54
CA LEU A 98 6.76 -7.44 6.54
C LEU A 98 8.20 -7.36 7.11
N LEU A 99 8.36 -7.01 8.40
CA LEU A 99 9.67 -6.99 9.08
C LEU A 99 10.20 -8.41 9.40
N ALA A 100 9.35 -9.43 9.32
CA ALA A 100 9.75 -10.83 9.45
C ALA A 100 9.98 -11.51 8.07
N ALA A 101 9.85 -10.77 6.97
CA ALA A 101 10.20 -11.28 5.65
C ALA A 101 11.66 -11.73 5.62
N THR A 102 11.91 -12.93 5.10
CA THR A 102 13.24 -13.53 4.97
C THR A 102 13.64 -13.64 3.50
N GLY A 103 14.87 -13.96 3.22
CA GLY A 103 15.39 -14.05 1.84
C GLY A 103 16.34 -12.89 1.53
N SER A 104 17.28 -12.59 2.45
CA SER A 104 18.26 -11.52 2.25
C SER A 104 19.02 -11.71 0.92
N GLY A 105 18.93 -10.69 0.05
CA GLY A 105 19.61 -10.71 -1.23
C GLY A 105 19.04 -11.68 -2.28
N GLU A 106 17.78 -12.08 -2.18
CA GLU A 106 17.17 -13.09 -3.05
C GLU A 106 16.16 -12.57 -4.08
N TYR A 107 15.63 -11.35 -3.87
CA TYR A 107 14.54 -10.84 -4.72
C TYR A 107 15.05 -9.89 -5.80
N ASP A 108 14.67 -10.17 -7.05
CA ASP A 108 14.88 -9.26 -8.18
C ASP A 108 13.98 -8.03 -8.10
N LEU A 109 12.82 -8.18 -7.44
CA LEU A 109 11.87 -7.10 -7.17
C LEU A 109 11.32 -7.20 -5.76
N VAL A 110 11.26 -6.08 -5.06
CA VAL A 110 10.41 -5.89 -3.87
C VAL A 110 9.41 -4.80 -4.16
N LEU A 111 8.13 -5.16 -4.13
CA LEU A 111 6.98 -4.27 -4.29
C LEU A 111 6.30 -4.04 -2.94
N SER A 112 5.88 -2.81 -2.67
CA SER A 112 4.95 -2.51 -1.57
C SER A 112 4.01 -1.38 -1.99
N VAL A 113 2.70 -1.60 -1.86
CA VAL A 113 1.68 -0.62 -2.27
C VAL A 113 0.72 -0.34 -1.14
N MET A 114 0.66 0.91 -0.68
CA MET A 114 -0.25 1.37 0.39
C MET A 114 -0.15 0.56 1.69
N THR A 115 1.09 0.30 2.13
CA THR A 115 1.36 -0.56 3.31
C THR A 115 2.25 0.13 4.34
N LEU A 116 3.25 0.90 3.89
CA LEU A 116 4.30 1.42 4.78
C LEU A 116 3.78 2.45 5.79
N HIS A 117 2.67 3.12 5.50
CA HIS A 117 2.02 4.03 6.47
C HIS A 117 1.44 3.32 7.71
N HIS A 118 1.43 1.99 7.74
CA HIS A 118 1.05 1.19 8.91
C HIS A 118 2.25 0.75 9.76
N VAL A 119 3.48 0.96 9.29
CA VAL A 119 4.66 0.60 10.08
C VAL A 119 5.05 1.74 11.03
N PRO A 120 5.45 1.42 12.26
CA PRO A 120 5.78 2.44 13.25
C PRO A 120 7.12 3.15 12.99
N ASP A 121 8.03 2.51 12.26
CA ASP A 121 9.38 2.99 11.94
C ASP A 121 9.66 2.80 10.46
N LEU A 122 9.49 3.88 9.68
CA LEU A 122 9.70 3.87 8.24
C LEU A 122 11.16 3.57 7.89
N GLN A 123 12.11 4.15 8.62
CA GLN A 123 13.54 3.96 8.33
C GLN A 123 13.96 2.50 8.52
N ALA A 124 13.55 1.87 9.63
CA ALA A 124 13.83 0.46 9.87
C ALA A 124 13.17 -0.44 8.82
N ALA A 125 11.92 -0.16 8.42
CA ALA A 125 11.23 -0.90 7.39
C ALA A 125 11.94 -0.80 6.03
N LEU A 126 12.32 0.39 5.62
CA LEU A 126 13.03 0.62 4.35
C LEU A 126 14.44 0.01 4.35
N ALA A 127 15.16 0.05 5.47
CA ALA A 127 16.45 -0.63 5.61
C ALA A 127 16.30 -2.16 5.48
N HIS A 128 15.25 -2.73 6.10
CA HIS A 128 14.93 -4.15 5.97
C HIS A 128 14.61 -4.51 4.51
N ILE A 129 13.72 -3.77 3.86
CA ILE A 129 13.33 -3.96 2.46
C ILE A 129 14.56 -3.94 1.53
N ARG A 130 15.48 -2.99 1.75
CA ARG A 130 16.73 -2.92 0.99
C ARG A 130 17.56 -4.19 1.13
N GLY A 131 17.59 -4.78 2.31
CA GLY A 131 18.33 -6.04 2.58
C GLY A 131 17.78 -7.26 1.87
N LEU A 132 16.52 -7.25 1.46
CA LEU A 132 15.87 -8.36 0.76
C LEU A 132 16.25 -8.44 -0.72
N LEU A 133 16.69 -7.32 -1.33
CA LEU A 133 17.03 -7.27 -2.76
C LEU A 133 18.31 -8.02 -3.09
N ALA A 134 18.26 -8.75 -4.20
CA ALA A 134 19.44 -9.24 -4.89
C ALA A 134 20.29 -8.08 -5.45
N PRO A 135 21.60 -8.29 -5.72
CA PRO A 135 22.37 -7.37 -6.53
C PRO A 135 21.70 -7.16 -7.89
N GLY A 136 21.55 -5.92 -8.33
CA GLY A 136 20.81 -5.56 -9.55
C GLY A 136 19.29 -5.60 -9.41
N GLY A 137 18.75 -5.91 -8.24
CA GLY A 137 17.29 -5.93 -7.98
C GLY A 137 16.70 -4.53 -7.85
N ARG A 138 15.39 -4.43 -8.02
CA ARG A 138 14.60 -3.19 -7.97
C ARG A 138 13.66 -3.14 -6.79
N ILE A 139 13.56 -1.97 -6.15
CA ILE A 139 12.47 -1.61 -5.24
C ILE A 139 11.46 -0.77 -5.98
N VAL A 140 10.17 -1.07 -5.78
CA VAL A 140 9.04 -0.24 -6.21
C VAL A 140 8.10 -0.07 -5.02
N LEU A 141 7.96 1.16 -4.54
CA LEU A 141 7.09 1.49 -3.41
C LEU A 141 6.05 2.52 -3.85
N VAL A 142 4.82 2.34 -3.39
CA VAL A 142 3.75 3.33 -3.54
C VAL A 142 3.10 3.55 -2.18
N ASP A 143 3.14 4.78 -1.68
CA ASP A 143 2.43 5.08 -0.45
C ASP A 143 2.02 6.56 -0.37
N ALA A 144 1.22 6.91 0.64
CA ALA A 144 0.77 8.26 0.87
C ALA A 144 1.69 8.98 1.85
N TYR A 145 2.28 10.08 1.40
CA TYR A 145 3.15 10.94 2.18
C TYR A 145 2.59 12.37 2.16
N PRO A 146 1.74 12.73 3.13
CA PRO A 146 1.24 14.09 3.22
C PRO A 146 2.42 15.04 3.47
N ALA A 147 2.59 16.01 2.57
CA ALA A 147 3.46 17.14 2.87
C ALA A 147 2.91 17.85 4.12
N GLU A 148 3.79 18.33 4.99
CA GLU A 148 3.35 19.23 6.05
C GLU A 148 2.57 20.37 5.41
N SER A 149 1.30 20.50 5.80
CA SER A 149 0.41 21.48 5.16
C SER A 149 0.92 22.88 5.52
N ALA A 150 1.69 23.46 4.62
CA ALA A 150 2.16 24.84 4.74
C ALA A 150 1.00 25.85 4.72
N HIS A 151 -0.24 25.41 4.39
CA HIS A 151 -1.38 26.32 4.32
C HIS A 151 -2.05 26.47 5.70
N PRO A 152 -2.02 27.69 6.31
CA PRO A 152 -2.55 27.93 7.65
C PRO A 152 -4.02 27.47 7.82
N ALA A 153 -4.86 27.69 6.79
CA ALA A 153 -6.28 27.27 6.81
C ALA A 153 -6.45 25.75 6.93
N ARG A 154 -5.59 24.94 6.34
CA ARG A 154 -5.61 23.48 6.50
C ARG A 154 -5.22 23.06 7.91
N ARG A 155 -4.19 23.69 8.50
CA ARG A 155 -3.78 23.44 9.90
C ARG A 155 -4.93 23.77 10.85
N ILE A 156 -5.61 24.91 10.66
CA ILE A 156 -6.77 25.33 11.46
C ILE A 156 -7.92 24.33 11.29
N LEU A 157 -8.24 23.90 10.06
CA LEU A 157 -9.28 22.90 9.82
C LEU A 157 -8.96 21.56 10.51
N HIS A 158 -7.69 21.15 10.51
CA HIS A 158 -7.25 19.95 11.20
C HIS A 158 -7.37 20.04 12.72
N LEU A 159 -7.25 21.23 13.30
CA LEU A 159 -7.43 21.48 14.73
C LEU A 159 -8.89 21.58 15.14
N LEU A 160 -9.74 22.19 14.29
CA LEU A 160 -11.13 22.53 14.64
C LEU A 160 -12.13 21.45 14.26
N VAL A 161 -11.86 20.62 13.25
CA VAL A 161 -12.80 19.60 12.78
C VAL A 161 -12.25 18.21 13.08
N PRO A 162 -12.95 17.39 13.86
CA PRO A 162 -12.57 16.01 14.13
C PRO A 162 -12.38 15.22 12.82
N LEU A 163 -11.50 14.21 12.86
CA LEU A 163 -11.13 13.45 11.66
C LEU A 163 -12.32 12.71 11.01
N ARG A 164 -13.20 12.11 11.81
CA ARG A 164 -14.37 11.39 11.27
C ARG A 164 -15.30 12.25 10.40
N PRO A 165 -15.78 13.46 10.82
CA PRO A 165 -16.55 14.34 9.94
C PRO A 165 -15.82 14.70 8.65
N ARG A 166 -14.48 14.89 8.67
CA ARG A 166 -13.68 15.15 7.47
C ARG A 166 -13.64 13.94 6.53
N LEU A 167 -13.55 12.73 7.06
CA LEU A 167 -13.61 11.49 6.26
C LEU A 167 -14.97 11.32 5.60
N HIS A 168 -16.06 11.65 6.30
CA HIS A 168 -17.41 11.66 5.71
C HIS A 168 -17.53 12.69 4.59
N ALA A 169 -17.10 13.94 4.82
CA ALA A 169 -17.10 14.97 3.79
C ALA A 169 -16.28 14.54 2.55
N GLY A 170 -15.11 13.93 2.77
CA GLY A 170 -14.30 13.34 1.71
C GLY A 170 -15.01 12.22 0.95
N ALA A 171 -15.80 11.38 1.65
CA ALA A 171 -16.60 10.33 1.00
C ALA A 171 -17.72 10.93 0.12
N VAL A 172 -18.38 12.00 0.57
CA VAL A 172 -19.39 12.72 -0.22
C VAL A 172 -18.78 13.34 -1.48
N LEU A 173 -17.61 13.97 -1.36
CA LEU A 173 -16.91 14.54 -2.53
C LEU A 173 -16.53 13.45 -3.53
N ARG A 174 -16.01 12.32 -3.06
CA ARG A 174 -15.70 11.17 -3.91
C ARG A 174 -16.94 10.56 -4.54
N PHE A 175 -18.08 10.54 -3.84
CA PHE A 175 -19.35 10.07 -4.40
C PHE A 175 -19.71 10.87 -5.66
N ARG A 176 -19.64 12.20 -5.58
CA ARG A 176 -19.95 13.07 -6.75
C ARG A 176 -18.99 12.79 -7.93
N ALA A 177 -17.71 12.61 -7.65
CA ALA A 177 -16.73 12.29 -8.68
C ALA A 177 -16.97 10.90 -9.29
N ASN A 178 -17.30 9.90 -8.47
CA ASN A 178 -17.61 8.54 -8.94
C ASN A 178 -18.94 8.49 -9.70
N LEU A 179 -19.93 9.31 -9.33
CA LEU A 179 -21.20 9.38 -10.02
C LEU A 179 -21.00 9.73 -11.50
N ALA A 180 -20.15 10.71 -11.79
CA ALA A 180 -19.85 11.12 -13.15
C ALA A 180 -19.01 10.09 -13.94
N ARG A 181 -18.13 9.33 -13.24
CA ARG A 181 -17.14 8.43 -13.88
C ARG A 181 -17.64 6.98 -14.00
N ARG A 182 -18.43 6.50 -13.04
CA ARG A 182 -18.75 5.07 -12.84
C ARG A 182 -20.25 4.77 -12.80
N GLY A 183 -21.08 5.81 -12.87
CA GLY A 183 -22.54 5.69 -12.77
C GLY A 183 -23.06 5.57 -11.33
N PRO A 184 -24.38 5.69 -11.15
CA PRO A 184 -25.00 5.87 -9.83
C PRO A 184 -24.88 4.63 -8.92
N ALA A 185 -25.05 3.43 -9.45
CA ALA A 185 -24.99 2.20 -8.65
C ALA A 185 -23.61 1.98 -8.03
N THR A 186 -22.55 2.06 -8.86
CA THR A 186 -21.15 1.92 -8.41
C THR A 186 -20.75 3.04 -7.45
N ALA A 187 -21.12 4.29 -7.75
CA ALA A 187 -20.84 5.43 -6.88
C ALA A 187 -21.48 5.26 -5.50
N TRP A 188 -22.73 4.79 -5.46
CA TRP A 188 -23.44 4.53 -4.22
C TRP A 188 -22.79 3.41 -3.40
N GLU A 189 -22.40 2.32 -4.05
CA GLU A 189 -21.73 1.21 -3.38
C GLU A 189 -20.40 1.64 -2.77
N ILE A 190 -19.55 2.35 -3.53
CA ILE A 190 -18.29 2.91 -3.02
C ILE A 190 -18.55 3.84 -1.83
N TYR A 191 -19.52 4.73 -1.92
CA TYR A 191 -19.88 5.64 -0.84
C TYR A 191 -20.29 4.87 0.41
N ARG A 192 -21.24 3.93 0.29
CA ARG A 192 -21.76 3.14 1.40
C ARG A 192 -20.66 2.36 2.12
N LEU A 193 -19.73 1.75 1.40
CA LEU A 193 -18.59 1.05 1.97
C LEU A 193 -17.63 2.02 2.67
N SER A 194 -17.37 3.18 2.06
CA SER A 194 -16.43 4.18 2.59
C SER A 194 -16.86 4.87 3.88
N ILE A 195 -18.16 4.81 4.24
CA ILE A 195 -18.69 5.41 5.46
C ILE A 195 -19.00 4.40 6.56
N ARG A 196 -18.74 3.11 6.35
CA ARG A 196 -18.92 2.09 7.39
C ARG A 196 -18.04 2.40 8.59
N LYS A 197 -18.54 2.08 9.78
CA LYS A 197 -17.84 2.37 11.04
C LYS A 197 -16.44 1.76 11.06
N GLU A 198 -16.34 0.50 10.67
CA GLU A 198 -15.07 -0.25 10.66
C GLU A 198 -14.06 0.39 9.70
N TRP A 199 -14.51 0.85 8.53
CA TRP A 199 -13.68 1.57 7.56
C TRP A 199 -13.21 2.92 8.09
N LEU A 200 -14.12 3.68 8.73
CA LEU A 200 -13.77 4.97 9.33
C LEU A 200 -12.81 4.82 10.51
N ASP A 201 -13.01 3.78 11.34
CA ASP A 201 -12.12 3.47 12.46
C ASP A 201 -10.72 3.09 11.95
N HIS A 202 -10.63 2.27 10.90
CA HIS A 202 -9.37 1.96 10.23
C HIS A 202 -8.67 3.22 9.73
N ARG A 203 -9.37 4.08 8.98
CA ARG A 203 -8.82 5.34 8.45
C ARG A 203 -8.39 6.35 9.52
N VAL A 204 -8.98 6.29 10.70
CA VAL A 204 -8.56 7.11 11.86
C VAL A 204 -7.26 6.59 12.45
N SER A 205 -6.98 5.28 12.36
CA SER A 205 -5.76 4.67 12.89
C SER A 205 -4.56 4.79 11.96
N ASP A 206 -4.73 5.19 10.69
CA ASP A 206 -3.64 5.38 9.73
C ASP A 206 -2.62 6.41 10.25
N ARG A 207 -1.35 6.07 10.19
CA ARG A 207 -0.23 6.93 10.53
C ARG A 207 0.63 7.10 9.30
N PHE A 208 0.60 8.30 8.74
CA PHE A 208 1.40 8.60 7.56
C PHE A 208 2.70 9.27 7.98
N SER A 209 3.83 8.74 7.54
CA SER A 209 5.11 9.43 7.58
C SER A 209 5.06 10.70 6.75
N SER A 210 5.85 11.71 7.12
CA SER A 210 5.91 12.94 6.35
C SER A 210 6.70 12.76 5.05
N ARG A 211 6.53 13.69 4.11
CA ARG A 211 7.33 13.71 2.89
C ARG A 211 8.81 13.95 3.20
N GLU A 212 9.09 14.78 4.19
CA GLU A 212 10.43 15.09 4.64
C GLU A 212 11.12 13.86 5.23
N GLU A 213 10.40 13.05 6.00
CA GLU A 213 10.91 11.78 6.53
C GLU A 213 11.25 10.80 5.40
N LEU A 214 10.38 10.69 4.39
CA LEU A 214 10.67 9.88 3.21
C LEU A 214 11.92 10.37 2.49
N ASP A 215 12.05 11.68 2.25
CA ASP A 215 13.20 12.27 1.55
C ASP A 215 14.51 12.01 2.31
N GLN A 216 14.50 12.08 3.64
CA GLN A 216 15.65 11.73 4.48
C GLN A 216 16.03 10.25 4.38
N CYS A 217 15.03 9.36 4.45
CA CYS A 217 15.26 7.92 4.27
C CYS A 217 15.81 7.61 2.88
N CYS A 218 15.28 8.26 1.83
CA CYS A 218 15.76 8.07 0.47
C CYS A 218 17.22 8.52 0.31
N ALA A 219 17.58 9.68 0.84
CA ALA A 219 18.96 10.17 0.77
C ALA A 219 19.97 9.20 1.40
N THR A 220 19.57 8.50 2.45
CA THR A 220 20.46 7.59 3.21
C THR A 220 20.43 6.17 2.65
N LEU A 221 19.25 5.63 2.35
CA LEU A 221 19.07 4.22 2.03
C LEU A 221 19.02 3.94 0.54
N PHE A 222 18.53 4.89 -0.27
CA PHE A 222 18.27 4.72 -1.69
C PHE A 222 18.86 5.88 -2.52
N PRO A 223 20.20 6.08 -2.47
CA PRO A 223 20.82 7.17 -3.22
C PRO A 223 20.49 7.05 -4.72
N GLY A 224 20.01 8.15 -5.31
CA GLY A 224 19.59 8.17 -6.71
C GLY A 224 18.21 7.58 -7.00
N CYS A 225 17.38 7.30 -5.98
CA CYS A 225 16.00 6.85 -6.21
C CYS A 225 15.20 7.91 -6.98
N GLN A 226 14.20 7.44 -7.71
CA GLN A 226 13.26 8.29 -8.41
C GLN A 226 11.96 8.36 -7.61
N LEU A 227 11.46 9.58 -7.42
CA LEU A 227 10.22 9.86 -6.72
C LEU A 227 9.24 10.53 -7.67
N GLU A 228 8.08 9.92 -7.87
CA GLU A 228 7.03 10.44 -8.73
C GLU A 228 5.72 10.65 -7.97
N ARG A 229 5.03 11.76 -8.23
CA ARG A 229 3.73 12.05 -7.64
C ARG A 229 2.63 11.40 -8.49
N LEU A 230 1.94 10.41 -7.94
CA LEU A 230 0.90 9.65 -8.64
C LEU A 230 -0.50 10.25 -8.46
N GLY A 231 -0.66 11.22 -7.56
CA GLY A 231 -1.89 11.95 -7.32
C GLY A 231 -2.12 12.26 -5.84
N GLY A 232 -2.67 13.43 -5.52
CA GLY A 232 -2.88 13.84 -4.14
C GLY A 232 -1.60 13.79 -3.32
N THR A 233 -1.58 12.96 -2.28
CA THR A 233 -0.42 12.71 -1.41
C THR A 233 0.33 11.41 -1.76
N VAL A 234 -0.13 10.68 -2.78
CA VAL A 234 0.46 9.40 -3.17
C VAL A 234 1.74 9.63 -3.97
N VAL A 235 2.80 8.95 -3.57
CA VAL A 235 4.13 8.99 -4.18
C VAL A 235 4.54 7.58 -4.56
N GLY A 236 5.04 7.43 -5.78
CA GLY A 236 5.77 6.26 -6.24
C GLY A 236 7.27 6.47 -6.07
N LEU A 237 7.96 5.45 -5.61
CA LEU A 237 9.41 5.39 -5.48
C LEU A 237 9.93 4.20 -6.26
N THR A 238 10.98 4.42 -7.07
CA THR A 238 11.76 3.35 -7.68
C THR A 238 13.23 3.51 -7.35
N TRP A 239 13.89 2.40 -7.10
CA TRP A 239 15.33 2.36 -6.86
C TRP A 239 15.92 1.03 -7.31
N ASP A 240 17.05 1.08 -8.00
CA ASP A 240 17.80 -0.09 -8.43
C ASP A 240 19.04 -0.27 -7.56
N ARG A 241 19.20 -1.47 -6.99
CA ARG A 241 20.41 -1.81 -6.26
C ARG A 241 21.55 -2.02 -7.26
N THR A 242 22.57 -1.20 -7.17
CA THR A 242 23.81 -1.41 -7.97
C THR A 242 24.42 -2.77 -7.67
N LEU A 243 25.06 -3.34 -8.69
CA LEU A 243 25.81 -4.61 -8.62
C LEU A 243 26.95 -4.56 -7.59
#